data_5b61c538c06691d44731dff22636abd1
#
_entry.id   5b61c538c06691d44731dff22636abd1
#
_cell.length_a   1.000
_cell.length_b   1.000
_cell.length_c   1.000
_cell.angle_alpha   90.00
_cell.angle_beta   90.00
_cell.angle_gamma   90.00
#
_symmetry.space_group_name_H-M   'P 1'
#
loop_
_entity.id
_entity.type
_entity.pdbx_description
1 polymer ?
#
loop_
_entity_poly.entity_id
_entity_poly.type
_entity_poly.pdbx_seq_one_letter_code
_entity_poly.pdbx_strand_id
1 'polypeptide(L)'
;MRMSQKDSFEKFEKVDKSYDGEILVVKDLNLDVPKGEFLTMLGPSGSGKTTVLMMLAGFETPTSGEIYLDGNPISSIPPNKRGIGMVFQNYALFPHMTVKENLAFPLEVRKMQKSEIDEKVGNALAMVELQDFGNRMPLQLSGGQQQRVALARSLVFEPRLVLMDEPLGALDKNLREQMQYEIKHIHERIGITVVYVTHDQSEALTMSNRIAVFNDGKIQQISSPDVLYEKPNSSFVAQFIGENNQLKGKVKSINGENCIITTESGDDIQALKINVNSNGDSSLVSLRPERVAINSSENFENNFEAKVKELIYLGDHIRSRVEVCGNDQFIVKIPNSYMGANLKEGATVKLSWKASDSRALDLN
;
A
#
# COMPACT_ATOMS: atom_id res chain seq x y z
N MET A 1 -14.70 12.89 -10.15
CA MET A 1 -14.43 14.33 -10.36
C MET A 1 -13.05 14.43 -11.04
N ARG A 2 -12.92 14.86 -12.28
CA ARG A 2 -11.60 15.05 -12.91
C ARG A 2 -10.96 16.28 -12.26
N MET A 3 -9.86 16.09 -11.54
CA MET A 3 -9.03 17.19 -11.04
C MET A 3 -8.57 18.02 -12.25
N SER A 4 -8.57 19.35 -12.10
CA SER A 4 -8.08 20.24 -13.16
C SER A 4 -6.56 20.07 -13.28
N GLN A 5 -6.00 20.21 -14.49
CA GLN A 5 -4.56 20.09 -14.77
C GLN A 5 -3.67 21.04 -13.91
N LYS A 6 -4.27 21.97 -13.17
CA LYS A 6 -3.57 22.96 -12.32
C LYS A 6 -3.23 22.46 -10.90
N ASP A 7 -3.78 21.30 -10.46
CA ASP A 7 -3.67 20.85 -9.07
C ASP A 7 -2.66 19.70 -8.88
N SER A 8 -2.07 19.18 -9.96
CA SER A 8 -1.08 18.10 -9.92
C SER A 8 0.31 18.66 -9.63
N PHE A 9 0.91 18.26 -8.49
CA PHE A 9 2.27 18.65 -8.11
C PHE A 9 3.31 17.78 -8.78
N GLU A 10 3.06 16.48 -8.86
CA GLU A 10 3.88 15.50 -9.56
C GLU A 10 3.00 14.78 -10.57
N LYS A 11 3.51 14.56 -11.79
CA LYS A 11 2.75 13.91 -12.86
C LYS A 11 3.63 13.03 -13.72
N PHE A 12 3.17 11.84 -13.98
CA PHE A 12 3.67 10.96 -15.03
C PHE A 12 2.70 10.97 -16.21
N GLU A 13 3.20 11.22 -17.41
CA GLU A 13 2.41 11.18 -18.64
C GLU A 13 2.94 10.14 -19.60
N LYS A 14 2.18 9.03 -19.78
CA LYS A 14 2.47 7.93 -20.69
C LYS A 14 3.92 7.43 -20.59
N VAL A 15 4.38 7.25 -19.35
CA VAL A 15 5.76 6.88 -19.08
C VAL A 15 5.93 5.38 -19.25
N ASP A 16 6.87 5.02 -20.12
CA ASP A 16 7.35 3.65 -20.29
C ASP A 16 8.82 3.52 -19.86
N LYS A 17 9.20 2.34 -19.39
CA LYS A 17 10.60 2.00 -19.11
C LYS A 17 10.92 0.60 -19.55
N SER A 18 11.95 0.49 -20.36
CA SER A 18 12.66 -0.75 -20.70
C SER A 18 14.15 -0.60 -20.41
N TYR A 19 14.81 -1.67 -20.00
CA TYR A 19 16.26 -1.72 -19.80
C TYR A 19 16.99 -2.35 -20.99
N ASP A 20 16.34 -3.25 -21.71
CA ASP A 20 16.88 -4.00 -22.86
C ASP A 20 16.31 -3.54 -24.22
N GLY A 21 15.33 -2.65 -24.21
CA GLY A 21 14.60 -2.18 -25.38
C GLY A 21 13.48 -3.11 -25.85
N GLU A 22 13.32 -4.29 -25.25
CA GLU A 22 12.32 -5.29 -25.63
C GLU A 22 11.21 -5.41 -24.60
N ILE A 23 11.57 -5.56 -23.31
CA ILE A 23 10.60 -5.79 -22.22
C ILE A 23 10.35 -4.48 -21.46
N LEU A 24 9.07 -4.08 -21.41
CA LEU A 24 8.67 -2.93 -20.60
C LEU A 24 8.48 -3.35 -19.14
N VAL A 25 9.29 -2.76 -18.24
CA VAL A 25 9.17 -2.89 -16.78
C VAL A 25 8.11 -1.94 -16.21
N VAL A 26 7.93 -0.78 -16.86
CA VAL A 26 6.84 0.17 -16.60
C VAL A 26 6.13 0.42 -17.92
N LYS A 27 4.79 0.38 -17.91
CA LYS A 27 3.95 0.34 -19.12
C LYS A 27 2.86 1.41 -19.04
N ASP A 28 2.94 2.43 -19.92
CA ASP A 28 1.94 3.52 -20.06
C ASP A 28 1.53 4.12 -18.70
N LEU A 29 2.52 4.42 -17.86
CA LEU A 29 2.25 4.95 -16.54
C LEU A 29 1.69 6.37 -16.62
N ASN A 30 0.47 6.52 -16.13
CA ASN A 30 -0.21 7.79 -15.94
C ASN A 30 -0.56 7.92 -14.46
N LEU A 31 0.02 8.91 -13.78
CA LEU A 31 -0.14 9.11 -12.35
C LEU A 31 -0.05 10.60 -12.02
N ASP A 32 -1.01 11.09 -11.24
CA ASP A 32 -1.02 12.44 -10.70
C ASP A 32 -0.94 12.40 -9.18
N VAL A 33 -0.01 13.15 -8.59
CA VAL A 33 0.17 13.28 -7.14
C VAL A 33 -0.02 14.74 -6.74
N PRO A 34 -1.06 15.07 -5.96
CA PRO A 34 -1.27 16.39 -5.40
C PRO A 34 -0.17 16.83 -4.43
N LYS A 35 0.01 18.12 -4.26
CA LYS A 35 0.92 18.67 -3.27
C LYS A 35 0.48 18.30 -1.84
N GLY A 36 1.43 17.87 -1.02
CA GLY A 36 1.17 17.47 0.37
C GLY A 36 0.55 16.10 0.54
N GLU A 37 0.43 15.31 -0.54
CA GLU A 37 -0.09 13.95 -0.46
C GLU A 37 0.99 12.94 -0.03
N PHE A 38 0.58 11.96 0.76
CA PHE A 38 1.34 10.73 1.00
C PHE A 38 0.81 9.65 0.08
N LEU A 39 1.49 9.41 -1.05
CA LEU A 39 1.17 8.35 -1.99
C LEU A 39 2.04 7.14 -1.74
N THR A 40 1.45 5.95 -1.58
CA THR A 40 2.19 4.69 -1.56
C THR A 40 2.02 3.92 -2.85
N MET A 41 3.14 3.48 -3.43
CA MET A 41 3.19 2.46 -4.48
C MET A 41 3.35 1.10 -3.83
N LEU A 42 2.32 0.28 -3.88
CA LEU A 42 2.23 -1.04 -3.27
C LEU A 42 2.14 -2.13 -4.35
N GLY A 43 2.78 -3.28 -4.17
CA GLY A 43 2.69 -4.38 -5.14
C GLY A 43 3.76 -5.45 -4.91
N PRO A 44 3.68 -6.59 -5.59
CA PRO A 44 4.68 -7.65 -5.49
C PRO A 44 6.06 -7.19 -5.95
N SER A 45 7.09 -7.91 -5.53
CA SER A 45 8.47 -7.68 -6.01
C SER A 45 8.53 -7.79 -7.53
N GLY A 46 9.30 -6.91 -8.18
CA GLY A 46 9.43 -6.89 -9.64
C GLY A 46 8.27 -6.23 -10.40
N SER A 47 7.26 -5.65 -9.73
CA SER A 47 6.14 -4.97 -10.40
C SER A 47 6.45 -3.58 -10.97
N GLY A 48 7.69 -3.07 -10.85
CA GLY A 48 8.12 -1.81 -11.44
C GLY A 48 8.17 -0.60 -10.48
N LYS A 49 7.76 -0.73 -9.21
CA LYS A 49 7.67 0.38 -8.23
C LYS A 49 9.00 1.12 -8.00
N THR A 50 10.06 0.38 -7.66
CA THR A 50 11.39 0.97 -7.46
C THR A 50 11.90 1.64 -8.74
N THR A 51 11.61 1.07 -9.92
CA THR A 51 11.96 1.69 -11.21
C THR A 51 11.26 3.05 -11.38
N VAL A 52 9.96 3.14 -11.06
CA VAL A 52 9.21 4.42 -11.08
C VAL A 52 9.83 5.41 -10.11
N LEU A 53 10.15 4.99 -8.88
CA LEU A 53 10.82 5.83 -7.90
C LEU A 53 12.19 6.33 -8.38
N MET A 54 12.99 5.45 -8.99
CA MET A 54 14.32 5.80 -9.53
C MET A 54 14.24 6.77 -10.72
N MET A 55 13.22 6.64 -11.57
CA MET A 55 12.96 7.62 -12.64
C MET A 55 12.60 8.98 -12.06
N LEU A 56 11.77 9.03 -11.01
CA LEU A 56 11.41 10.27 -10.32
C LEU A 56 12.60 10.90 -9.60
N ALA A 57 13.44 10.09 -8.97
CA ALA A 57 14.70 10.55 -8.34
C ALA A 57 15.75 11.04 -9.35
N GLY A 58 15.67 10.60 -10.61
CA GLY A 58 16.61 10.94 -11.69
C GLY A 58 17.82 10.02 -11.80
N PHE A 59 17.79 8.87 -11.15
CA PHE A 59 18.80 7.81 -11.33
C PHE A 59 18.54 6.97 -12.58
N GLU A 60 17.29 6.95 -13.05
CA GLU A 60 16.85 6.32 -14.28
C GLU A 60 16.14 7.35 -15.16
N THR A 61 16.21 7.17 -16.48
CA THR A 61 15.44 7.96 -17.45
C THR A 61 14.32 7.13 -18.03
N PRO A 62 13.12 7.70 -18.25
CA PRO A 62 12.06 7.00 -18.97
C PRO A 62 12.50 6.67 -20.39
N THR A 63 12.02 5.55 -20.94
CA THR A 63 12.22 5.19 -22.36
C THR A 63 11.33 6.03 -23.25
N SER A 64 10.10 6.32 -22.80
CA SER A 64 9.16 7.24 -23.45
C SER A 64 8.28 7.94 -22.42
N GLY A 65 7.54 8.95 -22.82
CA GLY A 65 6.73 9.77 -21.93
C GLY A 65 7.54 10.84 -21.20
N GLU A 66 6.91 11.54 -20.25
CA GLU A 66 7.54 12.63 -19.50
C GLU A 66 7.09 12.62 -18.03
N ILE A 67 7.99 13.08 -17.16
CA ILE A 67 7.73 13.26 -15.73
C ILE A 67 7.81 14.75 -15.42
N TYR A 68 6.78 15.25 -14.74
CA TYR A 68 6.69 16.65 -14.35
C TYR A 68 6.72 16.79 -12.83
N LEU A 69 7.38 17.85 -12.35
CA LEU A 69 7.35 18.28 -10.96
C LEU A 69 7.03 19.77 -10.92
N ASP A 70 5.94 20.15 -10.25
CA ASP A 70 5.46 21.52 -10.17
C ASP A 70 5.28 22.14 -11.58
N GLY A 71 4.71 21.35 -12.51
CA GLY A 71 4.47 21.71 -13.90
C GLY A 71 5.70 21.75 -14.81
N ASN A 72 6.90 21.48 -14.30
CA ASN A 72 8.13 21.51 -15.08
C ASN A 72 8.59 20.08 -15.43
N PRO A 73 9.00 19.79 -16.68
CA PRO A 73 9.55 18.50 -17.05
C PRO A 73 10.89 18.25 -16.34
N ILE A 74 11.07 17.08 -15.77
CA ILE A 74 12.26 16.74 -14.99
C ILE A 74 13.05 15.54 -15.51
N SER A 75 12.60 14.85 -16.55
CA SER A 75 13.26 13.62 -17.04
C SER A 75 14.72 13.82 -17.43
N SER A 76 15.09 15.00 -17.95
CA SER A 76 16.46 15.35 -18.30
C SER A 76 17.28 16.00 -17.17
N ILE A 77 16.63 16.30 -16.02
CA ILE A 77 17.30 16.97 -14.89
C ILE A 77 18.03 15.93 -14.03
N PRO A 78 19.34 16.11 -13.74
CA PRO A 78 20.08 15.17 -12.90
C PRO A 78 19.60 15.19 -11.44
N PRO A 79 19.78 14.11 -10.66
CA PRO A 79 19.21 13.95 -9.30
C PRO A 79 19.51 15.11 -8.35
N ASN A 80 20.75 15.61 -8.34
CA ASN A 80 21.20 16.67 -7.45
C ASN A 80 20.57 18.04 -7.72
N LYS A 81 19.88 18.21 -8.85
CA LYS A 81 19.22 19.46 -9.25
C LYS A 81 17.69 19.40 -9.16
N ARG A 82 17.10 18.24 -8.82
CA ARG A 82 15.64 18.08 -8.72
C ARG A 82 15.06 18.63 -7.41
N GLY A 83 15.89 18.87 -6.38
CA GLY A 83 15.40 19.34 -5.06
C GLY A 83 14.55 18.32 -4.31
N ILE A 84 14.80 17.02 -4.56
CA ILE A 84 14.06 15.88 -4.00
C ILE A 84 14.89 15.26 -2.87
N GLY A 85 14.25 14.93 -1.74
CA GLY A 85 14.83 14.11 -0.68
C GLY A 85 14.63 12.63 -0.97
N MET A 86 15.58 11.79 -0.54
CA MET A 86 15.44 10.34 -0.72
C MET A 86 15.91 9.56 0.51
N VAL A 87 15.10 8.57 0.90
CA VAL A 87 15.43 7.57 1.91
C VAL A 87 15.52 6.22 1.21
N PHE A 88 16.69 5.60 1.27
CA PHE A 88 16.94 4.28 0.67
C PHE A 88 16.65 3.16 1.66
N GLN A 89 16.44 1.96 1.18
CA GLN A 89 16.14 0.76 1.96
C GLN A 89 17.22 0.45 3.01
N ASN A 90 18.51 0.72 2.71
CA ASN A 90 19.64 0.54 3.61
C ASN A 90 20.05 1.82 4.34
N TYR A 91 19.15 2.84 4.36
CA TYR A 91 19.36 4.18 4.94
C TYR A 91 20.47 4.99 4.28
N ALA A 92 21.48 4.36 3.68
CA ALA A 92 22.63 4.96 3.00
C ALA A 92 23.33 6.07 3.83
N LEU A 93 23.44 5.88 5.15
CA LEU A 93 24.18 6.78 6.02
C LEU A 93 25.67 6.65 5.74
N PHE A 94 26.39 7.76 5.79
CA PHE A 94 27.85 7.79 5.67
C PHE A 94 28.47 7.23 6.95
N PRO A 95 29.08 6.03 6.94
CA PRO A 95 29.50 5.36 8.17
C PRO A 95 30.71 6.02 8.85
N HIS A 96 31.45 6.85 8.13
CA HIS A 96 32.61 7.60 8.59
C HIS A 96 32.29 9.03 9.05
N MET A 97 31.02 9.40 9.05
CA MET A 97 30.50 10.70 9.49
C MET A 97 29.61 10.50 10.73
N THR A 98 29.67 11.43 11.66
CA THR A 98 28.73 11.52 12.78
C THR A 98 27.30 11.80 12.28
N VAL A 99 26.31 11.70 13.17
CA VAL A 99 24.92 12.06 12.87
C VAL A 99 24.82 13.51 12.40
N LYS A 100 25.45 14.45 13.10
CA LYS A 100 25.49 15.88 12.70
C LYS A 100 26.08 16.07 11.32
N GLU A 101 27.19 15.42 11.02
CA GLU A 101 27.86 15.51 9.72
C GLU A 101 27.00 14.89 8.61
N ASN A 102 26.32 13.77 8.87
CA ASN A 102 25.35 13.19 7.92
C ASN A 102 24.22 14.17 7.60
N LEU A 103 23.70 14.90 8.60
CA LEU A 103 22.66 15.91 8.39
C LEU A 103 23.18 17.18 7.74
N ALA A 104 24.43 17.59 8.04
CA ALA A 104 25.05 18.79 7.46
C ALA A 104 25.42 18.60 5.99
N PHE A 105 25.78 17.38 5.57
CA PHE A 105 26.27 17.08 4.24
C PHE A 105 25.40 17.63 3.09
N PRO A 106 24.08 17.40 3.05
CA PRO A 106 23.24 17.94 1.98
C PRO A 106 23.16 19.48 1.97
N LEU A 107 23.42 20.15 3.08
CA LEU A 107 23.44 21.61 3.19
C LEU A 107 24.79 22.18 2.74
N GLU A 108 25.90 21.50 3.08
CA GLU A 108 27.26 21.84 2.64
C GLU A 108 27.39 21.75 1.10
N VAL A 109 26.83 20.68 0.50
CA VAL A 109 26.79 20.53 -0.96
C VAL A 109 26.04 21.69 -1.63
N ARG A 110 25.05 22.29 -0.94
CA ARG A 110 24.31 23.47 -1.36
C ARG A 110 25.03 24.79 -1.05
N LYS A 111 26.23 24.72 -0.44
CA LYS A 111 27.08 25.88 -0.08
C LYS A 111 26.38 26.85 0.86
N MET A 112 25.58 26.34 1.81
CA MET A 112 24.94 27.15 2.84
C MET A 112 25.96 27.65 3.86
N GLN A 113 25.66 28.74 4.57
CA GLN A 113 26.53 29.28 5.60
C GLN A 113 26.53 28.38 6.83
N LYS A 114 27.67 28.29 7.54
CA LYS A 114 27.85 27.42 8.68
C LYS A 114 26.80 27.63 9.78
N SER A 115 26.50 28.90 10.11
CA SER A 115 25.48 29.24 11.11
C SER A 115 24.08 28.71 10.75
N GLU A 116 23.73 28.77 9.49
CA GLU A 116 22.46 28.25 8.98
C GLU A 116 22.43 26.72 8.97
N ILE A 117 23.56 26.08 8.65
CA ILE A 117 23.73 24.64 8.74
C ILE A 117 23.53 24.17 10.18
N ASP A 118 24.20 24.82 11.16
CA ASP A 118 24.10 24.44 12.57
C ASP A 118 22.66 24.56 13.09
N GLU A 119 21.93 25.61 12.71
CA GLU A 119 20.52 25.81 13.04
C GLU A 119 19.64 24.71 12.44
N LYS A 120 19.74 24.47 11.12
CA LYS A 120 18.93 23.46 10.41
C LYS A 120 19.20 22.04 10.92
N VAL A 121 20.47 21.72 11.22
CA VAL A 121 20.85 20.42 11.82
C VAL A 121 20.26 20.28 13.22
N GLY A 122 20.29 21.32 14.04
CA GLY A 122 19.64 21.33 15.36
C GLY A 122 18.14 21.07 15.28
N ASN A 123 17.46 21.77 14.37
CA ASN A 123 16.02 21.61 14.13
C ASN A 123 15.69 20.21 13.61
N ALA A 124 16.50 19.65 12.68
CA ALA A 124 16.31 18.32 12.15
C ALA A 124 16.49 17.23 13.22
N LEU A 125 17.48 17.36 14.11
CA LEU A 125 17.66 16.46 15.26
C LEU A 125 16.48 16.52 16.23
N ALA A 126 15.96 17.73 16.50
CA ALA A 126 14.79 17.91 17.37
C ALA A 126 13.53 17.29 16.75
N MET A 127 13.37 17.42 15.43
CA MET A 127 12.22 16.88 14.70
C MET A 127 12.08 15.36 14.85
N VAL A 128 13.22 14.64 14.90
CA VAL A 128 13.26 13.16 15.00
C VAL A 128 13.66 12.67 16.40
N GLU A 129 13.67 13.54 17.42
CA GLU A 129 13.97 13.21 18.82
C GLU A 129 15.37 12.59 19.04
N LEU A 130 16.39 13.13 18.36
CA LEU A 130 17.77 12.64 18.43
C LEU A 130 18.78 13.74 18.82
N GLN A 131 18.37 14.75 19.62
CA GLN A 131 19.21 15.91 19.98
C GLN A 131 20.54 15.49 20.64
N ASP A 132 20.51 14.47 21.49
CA ASP A 132 21.67 13.98 22.23
C ASP A 132 22.57 13.04 21.42
N PHE A 133 22.17 12.67 20.22
CA PHE A 133 22.85 11.67 19.39
C PHE A 133 23.75 12.29 18.30
N GLY A 134 23.80 13.60 18.21
CA GLY A 134 24.48 14.32 17.12
C GLY A 134 25.95 13.96 16.92
N ASN A 135 26.68 13.60 17.98
CA ASN A 135 28.10 13.23 17.92
C ASN A 135 28.36 11.73 17.76
N ARG A 136 27.31 10.89 17.68
CA ARG A 136 27.47 9.45 17.49
C ARG A 136 27.70 9.12 16.02
N MET A 137 28.40 8.01 15.79
CA MET A 137 28.52 7.37 14.45
C MET A 137 27.30 6.50 14.17
N PRO A 138 26.93 6.27 12.89
CA PRO A 138 25.81 5.39 12.53
C PRO A 138 25.87 4.01 13.20
N LEU A 139 27.04 3.38 13.30
CA LEU A 139 27.21 2.08 13.95
C LEU A 139 26.90 2.06 15.45
N GLN A 140 26.80 3.21 16.09
CA GLN A 140 26.46 3.37 17.51
C GLN A 140 24.93 3.56 17.72
N LEU A 141 24.15 3.48 16.65
CA LEU A 141 22.71 3.69 16.65
C LEU A 141 21.94 2.39 16.43
N SER A 142 20.76 2.26 17.03
CA SER A 142 19.81 1.22 16.67
C SER A 142 19.28 1.41 15.24
N GLY A 143 18.69 0.37 14.64
CA GLY A 143 18.11 0.46 13.29
C GLY A 143 17.07 1.57 13.15
N GLY A 144 16.16 1.73 14.12
CA GLY A 144 15.19 2.83 14.12
C GLY A 144 15.83 4.21 14.28
N GLN A 145 16.91 4.34 15.08
CA GLN A 145 17.65 5.59 15.16
C GLN A 145 18.37 5.92 13.84
N GLN A 146 18.96 4.94 13.18
CA GLN A 146 19.56 5.13 11.85
C GLN A 146 18.54 5.59 10.82
N GLN A 147 17.36 5.00 10.84
CA GLN A 147 16.26 5.39 9.97
C GLN A 147 15.78 6.82 10.23
N ARG A 148 15.61 7.22 11.51
CA ARG A 148 15.27 8.60 11.88
C ARG A 148 16.33 9.59 11.38
N VAL A 149 17.61 9.25 11.45
CA VAL A 149 18.70 10.06 10.88
C VAL A 149 18.58 10.16 9.36
N ALA A 150 18.30 9.05 8.66
CA ALA A 150 18.11 9.06 7.20
C ALA A 150 16.91 9.91 6.79
N LEU A 151 15.79 9.81 7.52
CA LEU A 151 14.61 10.65 7.33
C LEU A 151 14.94 12.13 7.55
N ALA A 152 15.57 12.48 8.67
CA ALA A 152 15.99 13.84 8.98
C ALA A 152 16.94 14.40 7.91
N ARG A 153 17.90 13.59 7.42
CA ARG A 153 18.82 13.98 6.34
C ARG A 153 18.09 14.28 5.03
N SER A 154 17.03 13.53 4.74
CA SER A 154 16.21 13.76 3.55
C SER A 154 15.37 15.02 3.63
N LEU A 155 15.06 15.51 4.84
CA LEU A 155 14.19 16.65 5.11
C LEU A 155 14.96 17.95 5.43
N VAL A 156 16.22 17.87 5.90
CA VAL A 156 16.99 19.00 6.48
C VAL A 156 17.15 20.20 5.55
N PHE A 157 17.13 19.99 4.23
CA PHE A 157 17.24 21.04 3.22
C PHE A 157 15.87 21.50 2.67
N GLU A 158 14.77 21.11 3.34
CA GLU A 158 13.40 21.48 3.00
C GLU A 158 13.05 21.11 1.53
N PRO A 159 13.12 19.83 1.15
CA PRO A 159 12.84 19.40 -0.21
C PRO A 159 11.39 19.67 -0.60
N ARG A 160 11.10 19.69 -1.90
CA ARG A 160 9.73 19.79 -2.42
C ARG A 160 8.98 18.44 -2.33
N LEU A 161 9.71 17.35 -2.41
CA LEU A 161 9.23 15.98 -2.47
C LEU A 161 10.20 15.05 -1.73
N VAL A 162 9.68 14.07 -1.01
CA VAL A 162 10.47 13.00 -0.40
C VAL A 162 10.08 11.66 -1.01
N LEU A 163 11.09 10.93 -1.44
CA LEU A 163 10.97 9.56 -1.94
C LEU A 163 11.47 8.58 -0.90
N MET A 164 10.77 7.48 -0.69
CA MET A 164 11.15 6.45 0.26
C MET A 164 11.05 5.07 -0.39
N ASP A 165 12.18 4.35 -0.47
CA ASP A 165 12.25 3.02 -1.06
C ASP A 165 12.38 1.96 0.05
N GLU A 166 11.27 1.31 0.40
CA GLU A 166 11.16 0.26 1.44
C GLU A 166 11.90 0.60 2.76
N PRO A 167 11.74 1.80 3.33
CA PRO A 167 12.59 2.28 4.43
C PRO A 167 12.38 1.51 5.75
N LEU A 168 11.30 0.73 5.89
CA LEU A 168 10.98 -0.03 7.10
C LEU A 168 11.33 -1.52 7.00
N GLY A 169 11.77 -1.98 5.83
CA GLY A 169 11.96 -3.40 5.54
C GLY A 169 12.98 -4.12 6.45
N ALA A 170 13.97 -3.41 7.00
CA ALA A 170 15.01 -3.97 7.85
C ALA A 170 14.66 -3.99 9.36
N LEU A 171 13.49 -3.47 9.76
CA LEU A 171 13.08 -3.36 11.16
C LEU A 171 12.25 -4.56 11.61
N ASP A 172 12.35 -4.89 12.92
CA ASP A 172 11.42 -5.80 13.57
C ASP A 172 9.99 -5.25 13.59
N LYS A 173 9.00 -6.12 13.87
CA LYS A 173 7.58 -5.78 13.77
C LYS A 173 7.19 -4.57 14.66
N ASN A 174 7.59 -4.59 15.93
CA ASN A 174 7.16 -3.56 16.88
C ASN A 174 7.75 -2.19 16.54
N LEU A 175 9.04 -2.18 16.20
CA LEU A 175 9.73 -0.97 15.80
C LEU A 175 9.19 -0.44 14.46
N ARG A 176 8.83 -1.32 13.53
CA ARG A 176 8.18 -0.96 12.26
C ARG A 176 6.84 -0.27 12.49
N GLU A 177 5.97 -0.82 13.33
CA GLU A 177 4.68 -0.22 13.67
C GLU A 177 4.87 1.17 14.32
N GLN A 178 5.82 1.32 15.25
CA GLN A 178 6.15 2.62 15.84
C GLN A 178 6.60 3.63 14.78
N MET A 179 7.51 3.23 13.89
CA MET A 179 8.05 4.09 12.84
C MET A 179 7.02 4.51 11.81
N GLN A 180 6.02 3.68 11.51
CA GLN A 180 4.87 4.06 10.66
C GLN A 180 4.15 5.29 11.23
N TYR A 181 3.82 5.27 12.51
CA TYR A 181 3.15 6.40 13.18
C TYR A 181 4.04 7.65 13.19
N GLU A 182 5.34 7.50 13.45
CA GLU A 182 6.28 8.62 13.46
C GLU A 182 6.40 9.30 12.09
N ILE A 183 6.56 8.51 11.03
CA ILE A 183 6.63 9.03 9.65
C ILE A 183 5.32 9.74 9.30
N LYS A 184 4.17 9.15 9.64
CA LYS A 184 2.86 9.76 9.42
C LYS A 184 2.73 11.10 10.15
N HIS A 185 3.07 11.18 11.43
CA HIS A 185 3.00 12.42 12.21
C HIS A 185 3.96 13.50 11.68
N ILE A 186 5.17 13.11 11.24
CA ILE A 186 6.10 14.05 10.61
C ILE A 186 5.50 14.59 9.32
N HIS A 187 4.94 13.73 8.47
CA HIS A 187 4.27 14.13 7.24
C HIS A 187 3.11 15.10 7.51
N GLU A 188 2.20 14.77 8.43
CA GLU A 188 1.05 15.60 8.80
C GLU A 188 1.48 16.99 9.34
N ARG A 189 2.58 17.03 10.12
CA ARG A 189 3.11 18.28 10.70
C ARG A 189 3.77 19.19 9.66
N ILE A 190 4.50 18.60 8.69
CA ILE A 190 5.27 19.37 7.70
C ILE A 190 4.44 19.65 6.44
N GLY A 191 3.50 18.77 6.09
CA GLY A 191 2.69 18.87 4.87
C GLY A 191 3.46 18.66 3.58
N ILE A 192 4.57 17.91 3.62
CA ILE A 192 5.41 17.63 2.46
C ILE A 192 4.79 16.53 1.59
N THR A 193 5.00 16.57 0.28
CA THR A 193 4.61 15.48 -0.61
C THR A 193 5.56 14.29 -0.43
N VAL A 194 5.00 13.09 -0.31
CA VAL A 194 5.76 11.84 -0.15
C VAL A 194 5.33 10.82 -1.19
N VAL A 195 6.31 10.19 -1.85
CA VAL A 195 6.10 8.96 -2.63
C VAL A 195 6.86 7.84 -1.95
N TYR A 196 6.11 6.87 -1.49
CA TYR A 196 6.57 5.75 -0.67
C TYR A 196 6.44 4.43 -1.44
N VAL A 197 7.47 3.61 -1.44
CA VAL A 197 7.44 2.26 -2.03
C VAL A 197 7.50 1.23 -0.93
N THR A 198 6.61 0.25 -0.97
CA THR A 198 6.63 -0.91 -0.09
C THR A 198 5.98 -2.13 -0.75
N HIS A 199 6.24 -3.30 -0.20
CA HIS A 199 5.46 -4.52 -0.43
C HIS A 199 4.61 -4.90 0.80
N ASP A 200 4.71 -4.15 1.91
CA ASP A 200 3.93 -4.37 3.13
C ASP A 200 2.61 -3.60 3.09
N GLN A 201 1.51 -4.36 3.15
CA GLN A 201 0.15 -3.80 3.11
C GLN A 201 -0.18 -2.97 4.36
N SER A 202 0.35 -3.37 5.52
CA SER A 202 0.13 -2.67 6.79
C SER A 202 0.71 -1.25 6.74
N GLU A 203 1.92 -1.10 6.20
CA GLU A 203 2.55 0.20 5.97
C GLU A 203 1.67 1.09 5.08
N ALA A 204 1.26 0.54 3.93
CA ALA A 204 0.45 1.28 2.96
C ALA A 204 -0.90 1.71 3.55
N LEU A 205 -1.61 0.81 4.22
CA LEU A 205 -2.93 1.09 4.80
C LEU A 205 -2.87 2.09 5.96
N THR A 206 -1.76 2.12 6.73
CA THR A 206 -1.62 2.97 7.92
C THR A 206 -1.24 4.42 7.57
N MET A 207 -0.34 4.61 6.60
CA MET A 207 0.30 5.92 6.39
C MET A 207 -0.27 6.72 5.22
N SER A 208 -0.89 6.07 4.24
CA SER A 208 -1.16 6.71 2.95
C SER A 208 -2.45 7.52 2.90
N ASN A 209 -2.44 8.59 2.13
CA ASN A 209 -3.68 9.24 1.66
C ASN A 209 -4.28 8.45 0.49
N ARG A 210 -3.43 8.02 -0.47
CA ARG A 210 -3.80 7.08 -1.53
C ARG A 210 -2.74 6.00 -1.69
N ILE A 211 -3.19 4.84 -2.18
CA ILE A 211 -2.35 3.70 -2.51
C ILE A 211 -2.54 3.38 -3.99
N ALA A 212 -1.44 3.34 -4.73
CA ALA A 212 -1.38 2.85 -6.10
C ALA A 212 -0.90 1.39 -6.07
N VAL A 213 -1.78 0.45 -6.39
CA VAL A 213 -1.45 -0.98 -6.47
C VAL A 213 -0.84 -1.28 -7.82
N PHE A 214 0.40 -1.72 -7.82
CA PHE A 214 1.18 -2.08 -9.01
C PHE A 214 1.16 -3.59 -9.25
N ASN A 215 1.00 -3.97 -10.51
CA ASN A 215 1.25 -5.32 -10.99
C ASN A 215 1.69 -5.28 -12.45
N ASP A 216 2.69 -6.06 -12.82
CA ASP A 216 3.21 -6.19 -14.19
C ASP A 216 3.43 -4.84 -14.89
N GLY A 217 4.08 -3.91 -14.20
CA GLY A 217 4.44 -2.58 -14.72
C GLY A 217 3.30 -1.58 -14.87
N LYS A 218 2.09 -1.89 -14.35
CA LYS A 218 0.88 -1.04 -14.44
C LYS A 218 0.25 -0.80 -13.09
N ILE A 219 -0.44 0.34 -12.97
CA ILE A 219 -1.34 0.59 -11.84
C ILE A 219 -2.65 -0.18 -12.08
N GLN A 220 -3.00 -1.07 -11.15
CA GLN A 220 -4.24 -1.84 -11.17
C GLN A 220 -5.40 -1.05 -10.56
N GLN A 221 -5.13 -0.34 -9.46
CA GLN A 221 -6.09 0.54 -8.80
C GLN A 221 -5.32 1.61 -8.01
N ILE A 222 -5.87 2.83 -7.95
CA ILE A 222 -5.41 3.89 -7.08
C ILE A 222 -6.60 4.44 -6.30
N SER A 223 -6.54 4.38 -4.97
CA SER A 223 -7.65 4.76 -4.08
C SER A 223 -7.14 5.10 -2.68
N SER A 224 -7.99 5.71 -1.85
CA SER A 224 -7.76 5.76 -0.40
C SER A 224 -7.73 4.35 0.21
N PRO A 225 -7.06 4.15 1.36
CA PRO A 225 -6.92 2.84 2.00
C PRO A 225 -8.25 2.11 2.23
N ASP A 226 -9.26 2.81 2.72
CA ASP A 226 -10.60 2.29 2.96
C ASP A 226 -11.30 1.82 1.67
N VAL A 227 -11.24 2.62 0.62
CA VAL A 227 -11.82 2.27 -0.69
C VAL A 227 -11.08 1.09 -1.31
N LEU A 228 -9.75 1.05 -1.19
CA LEU A 228 -8.94 -0.04 -1.73
C LEU A 228 -9.28 -1.38 -1.07
N TYR A 229 -9.47 -1.38 0.26
CA TYR A 229 -9.79 -2.58 1.03
C TYR A 229 -11.24 -3.04 0.81
N GLU A 230 -12.20 -2.11 0.93
CA GLU A 230 -13.63 -2.42 0.88
C GLU A 230 -14.18 -2.53 -0.55
N LYS A 231 -13.55 -1.83 -1.52
CA LYS A 231 -14.04 -1.71 -2.90
C LYS A 231 -12.98 -2.03 -3.95
N PRO A 232 -12.36 -3.23 -3.88
CA PRO A 232 -11.45 -3.64 -4.95
C PRO A 232 -12.19 -3.71 -6.29
N ASN A 233 -11.51 -3.25 -7.35
CA ASN A 233 -12.09 -3.18 -8.70
C ASN A 233 -11.71 -4.37 -9.60
N SER A 234 -10.84 -5.27 -9.13
CA SER A 234 -10.42 -6.49 -9.86
C SER A 234 -10.15 -7.62 -8.89
N SER A 235 -10.15 -8.86 -9.39
CA SER A 235 -9.81 -10.06 -8.62
C SER A 235 -8.38 -9.99 -8.08
N PHE A 236 -7.44 -9.45 -8.86
CA PHE A 236 -6.05 -9.24 -8.41
C PHE A 236 -5.99 -8.33 -7.18
N VAL A 237 -6.62 -7.16 -7.23
CA VAL A 237 -6.59 -6.21 -6.09
C VAL A 237 -7.29 -6.80 -4.86
N ALA A 238 -8.44 -7.48 -5.04
CA ALA A 238 -9.15 -8.13 -3.96
C ALA A 238 -8.32 -9.20 -3.24
N GLN A 239 -7.54 -9.97 -4.01
CA GLN A 239 -6.68 -11.03 -3.49
C GLN A 239 -5.38 -10.47 -2.89
N PHE A 240 -4.84 -9.42 -3.50
CA PHE A 240 -3.57 -8.84 -3.06
C PHE A 240 -3.71 -8.03 -1.76
N ILE A 241 -4.84 -7.38 -1.51
CA ILE A 241 -5.07 -6.55 -0.32
C ILE A 241 -5.85 -7.34 0.74
N GLY A 242 -5.20 -7.63 1.87
CA GLY A 242 -5.80 -8.35 3.00
C GLY A 242 -6.15 -9.81 2.72
N GLU A 243 -6.72 -10.49 3.70
CA GLU A 243 -7.32 -11.82 3.49
C GLU A 243 -8.63 -11.71 2.72
N ASN A 244 -8.87 -12.67 1.82
CA ASN A 244 -10.04 -12.65 0.96
C ASN A 244 -10.53 -14.06 0.64
N ASN A 245 -11.83 -14.31 0.85
CA ASN A 245 -12.49 -15.50 0.37
C ASN A 245 -12.82 -15.37 -1.11
N GLN A 246 -12.65 -16.45 -1.83
CA GLN A 246 -12.90 -16.51 -3.28
C GLN A 246 -13.80 -17.70 -3.60
N LEU A 247 -14.95 -17.44 -4.21
CA LEU A 247 -15.86 -18.45 -4.71
C LEU A 247 -15.98 -18.28 -6.22
N LYS A 248 -15.56 -19.29 -6.98
CA LYS A 248 -15.66 -19.29 -8.43
C LYS A 248 -17.05 -19.69 -8.87
N GLY A 249 -17.54 -19.07 -9.95
CA GLY A 249 -18.85 -19.39 -10.49
C GLY A 249 -19.11 -18.70 -11.82
N LYS A 250 -20.37 -18.74 -12.24
CA LYS A 250 -20.86 -18.07 -13.45
C LYS A 250 -22.02 -17.16 -13.12
N VAL A 251 -22.08 -16.02 -13.80
CA VAL A 251 -23.19 -15.08 -13.69
C VAL A 251 -24.48 -15.73 -14.16
N LYS A 252 -25.44 -15.94 -13.27
CA LYS A 252 -26.78 -16.46 -13.55
C LYS A 252 -27.71 -15.36 -14.06
N SER A 253 -27.72 -14.22 -13.34
CA SER A 253 -28.56 -13.07 -13.68
C SER A 253 -27.95 -11.77 -13.17
N ILE A 254 -28.25 -10.67 -13.84
CA ILE A 254 -27.84 -9.32 -13.49
C ILE A 254 -29.08 -8.46 -13.31
N ASN A 255 -29.19 -7.78 -12.15
CA ASN A 255 -30.29 -6.86 -11.81
C ASN A 255 -29.71 -5.53 -11.29
N GLY A 256 -29.50 -4.57 -12.19
CA GLY A 256 -28.90 -3.28 -11.87
C GLY A 256 -27.47 -3.41 -11.33
N GLU A 257 -27.24 -2.99 -10.09
CA GLU A 257 -25.93 -3.09 -9.41
C GLU A 257 -25.68 -4.45 -8.76
N ASN A 258 -26.66 -5.34 -8.72
CA ASN A 258 -26.56 -6.67 -8.13
C ASN A 258 -26.54 -7.75 -9.20
N CYS A 259 -25.95 -8.88 -8.87
CA CYS A 259 -25.97 -10.08 -9.69
C CYS A 259 -26.10 -11.34 -8.81
N ILE A 260 -26.50 -12.43 -9.42
CA ILE A 260 -26.49 -13.77 -8.83
C ILE A 260 -25.41 -14.58 -9.55
N ILE A 261 -24.52 -15.16 -8.76
CA ILE A 261 -23.44 -16.04 -9.24
C ILE A 261 -23.78 -17.45 -8.80
N THR A 262 -23.88 -18.39 -9.73
CA THR A 262 -23.97 -19.81 -9.41
C THR A 262 -22.57 -20.40 -9.33
N THR A 263 -22.20 -20.92 -8.17
CA THR A 263 -20.90 -21.55 -7.91
C THR A 263 -20.78 -22.89 -8.66
N GLU A 264 -19.57 -23.45 -8.70
CA GLU A 264 -19.33 -24.78 -9.27
C GLU A 264 -20.07 -25.90 -8.51
N SER A 265 -20.41 -25.70 -7.24
CA SER A 265 -21.24 -26.61 -6.43
C SER A 265 -22.74 -26.48 -6.68
N GLY A 266 -23.17 -25.47 -7.44
CA GLY A 266 -24.58 -25.19 -7.76
C GLY A 266 -25.27 -24.22 -6.80
N ASP A 267 -24.55 -23.64 -5.86
CA ASP A 267 -25.09 -22.66 -4.91
C ASP A 267 -25.20 -21.28 -5.56
N ASP A 268 -26.31 -20.56 -5.32
CA ASP A 268 -26.54 -19.22 -5.81
C ASP A 268 -26.12 -18.18 -4.76
N ILE A 269 -25.18 -17.28 -5.11
CA ILE A 269 -24.66 -16.21 -4.26
C ILE A 269 -25.09 -14.86 -4.82
N GLN A 270 -25.72 -14.03 -4.00
CA GLN A 270 -26.02 -12.64 -4.33
C GLN A 270 -24.80 -11.75 -4.05
N ALA A 271 -24.40 -10.92 -5.03
CA ALA A 271 -23.23 -10.08 -4.97
C ALA A 271 -23.43 -8.75 -5.70
N LEU A 272 -22.61 -7.75 -5.37
CA LEU A 272 -22.48 -6.53 -6.15
C LEU A 272 -21.77 -6.83 -7.48
N LYS A 273 -22.35 -6.35 -8.58
CA LYS A 273 -21.77 -6.40 -9.91
C LYS A 273 -20.64 -5.37 -10.01
N ILE A 274 -19.41 -5.78 -10.28
CA ILE A 274 -18.27 -4.88 -10.44
C ILE A 274 -17.82 -4.85 -11.91
N ASN A 275 -17.18 -5.90 -12.38
CA ASN A 275 -16.63 -5.98 -13.75
C ASN A 275 -17.08 -7.22 -14.53
N VAL A 276 -18.22 -7.79 -14.18
CA VAL A 276 -18.95 -8.79 -14.96
C VAL A 276 -20.04 -8.10 -15.78
N ASN A 277 -20.27 -8.50 -17.02
CA ASN A 277 -21.12 -7.75 -17.95
C ASN A 277 -22.32 -8.54 -18.48
N SER A 278 -22.23 -9.87 -18.57
CA SER A 278 -23.25 -10.70 -19.19
C SER A 278 -23.56 -11.97 -18.40
N ASN A 279 -24.75 -12.48 -18.55
CA ASN A 279 -25.09 -13.80 -18.03
C ASN A 279 -24.20 -14.86 -18.69
N GLY A 280 -23.70 -15.78 -17.89
CA GLY A 280 -22.76 -16.82 -18.31
C GLY A 280 -21.27 -16.42 -18.16
N ASP A 281 -20.95 -15.16 -17.92
CA ASP A 281 -19.57 -14.74 -17.65
C ASP A 281 -19.00 -15.52 -16.46
N SER A 282 -17.76 -15.94 -16.58
CA SER A 282 -17.00 -16.49 -15.43
C SER A 282 -16.70 -15.39 -14.45
N SER A 283 -16.92 -15.64 -13.16
CA SER A 283 -16.76 -14.66 -12.10
C SER A 283 -16.13 -15.25 -10.87
N LEU A 284 -15.41 -14.39 -10.15
CA LEU A 284 -14.90 -14.63 -8.81
C LEU A 284 -15.71 -13.79 -7.83
N VAL A 285 -16.44 -14.43 -6.91
CA VAL A 285 -17.05 -13.74 -5.77
C VAL A 285 -16.00 -13.54 -4.70
N SER A 286 -15.70 -12.28 -4.41
CA SER A 286 -14.77 -11.84 -3.37
C SER A 286 -15.55 -11.44 -2.12
N LEU A 287 -15.12 -11.96 -0.95
CA LEU A 287 -15.74 -11.69 0.35
C LEU A 287 -14.71 -11.67 1.47
N ARG A 288 -14.72 -10.63 2.29
CA ARG A 288 -13.81 -10.50 3.42
C ARG A 288 -14.18 -11.48 4.55
N PRO A 289 -13.20 -12.18 5.18
CA PRO A 289 -13.45 -13.14 6.25
C PRO A 289 -14.20 -12.57 7.47
N GLU A 290 -13.98 -11.30 7.80
CA GLU A 290 -14.64 -10.59 8.90
C GLU A 290 -16.07 -10.14 8.61
N ARG A 291 -16.52 -10.23 7.35
CA ARG A 291 -17.88 -9.91 6.92
C ARG A 291 -18.83 -11.11 7.01
N VAL A 292 -18.31 -12.27 7.35
CA VAL A 292 -19.07 -13.52 7.46
C VAL A 292 -19.53 -13.72 8.89
N ALA A 293 -20.83 -13.82 9.10
CA ALA A 293 -21.44 -14.15 10.38
C ALA A 293 -21.63 -15.67 10.52
N ILE A 294 -21.39 -16.21 11.74
CA ILE A 294 -21.63 -17.61 12.10
C ILE A 294 -22.85 -17.69 13.01
N ASN A 295 -23.79 -18.60 12.68
CA ASN A 295 -24.99 -18.89 13.46
C ASN A 295 -25.77 -17.64 13.88
N SER A 296 -25.77 -16.60 13.02
CA SER A 296 -26.51 -15.37 13.27
C SER A 296 -28.00 -15.57 13.14
N SER A 297 -28.77 -14.90 13.98
CA SER A 297 -30.22 -14.78 13.90
C SER A 297 -30.69 -13.63 12.98
N GLU A 298 -29.76 -12.80 12.51
CA GLU A 298 -30.07 -11.72 11.58
C GLU A 298 -30.47 -12.28 10.20
N ASN A 299 -31.25 -11.50 9.46
CA ASN A 299 -31.63 -11.86 8.10
C ASN A 299 -30.61 -11.35 7.09
N PHE A 300 -29.95 -12.29 6.40
CA PHE A 300 -28.98 -12.01 5.36
C PHE A 300 -29.46 -12.60 4.02
N GLU A 301 -29.04 -12.02 2.90
CA GLU A 301 -29.39 -12.52 1.57
C GLU A 301 -28.67 -13.84 1.25
N ASN A 302 -27.44 -13.99 1.74
CA ASN A 302 -26.65 -15.19 1.55
C ASN A 302 -26.62 -16.02 2.84
N ASN A 303 -27.07 -17.28 2.77
CA ASN A 303 -27.15 -18.19 3.91
C ASN A 303 -26.78 -19.59 3.44
N PHE A 304 -25.74 -20.20 4.02
CA PHE A 304 -25.24 -21.52 3.64
C PHE A 304 -24.88 -22.36 4.86
N GLU A 305 -25.09 -23.66 4.76
CA GLU A 305 -24.51 -24.62 5.72
C GLU A 305 -23.02 -24.82 5.41
N ALA A 306 -22.20 -24.85 6.43
CA ALA A 306 -20.76 -25.04 6.33
C ALA A 306 -20.26 -26.02 7.36
N LYS A 307 -19.19 -26.74 7.06
CA LYS A 307 -18.52 -27.65 7.95
C LYS A 307 -17.20 -27.06 8.44
N VAL A 308 -17.04 -26.93 9.76
CA VAL A 308 -15.80 -26.44 10.37
C VAL A 308 -14.70 -27.48 10.15
N LYS A 309 -13.59 -27.09 9.52
CA LYS A 309 -12.42 -27.93 9.25
C LYS A 309 -11.30 -27.69 10.25
N GLU A 310 -11.10 -26.45 10.67
CA GLU A 310 -10.00 -26.08 11.53
C GLU A 310 -10.33 -24.78 12.30
N LEU A 311 -9.79 -24.67 13.51
CA LEU A 311 -9.91 -23.51 14.38
C LEU A 311 -8.53 -23.10 14.88
N ILE A 312 -8.10 -21.87 14.58
CA ILE A 312 -6.82 -21.31 15.03
C ILE A 312 -7.09 -20.09 15.90
N TYR A 313 -6.65 -20.15 17.15
CA TYR A 313 -6.73 -19.03 18.09
C TYR A 313 -5.55 -18.06 17.87
N LEU A 314 -5.84 -16.81 17.51
CA LEU A 314 -4.83 -15.78 17.19
C LEU A 314 -4.76 -14.63 18.22
N GLY A 315 -5.41 -14.78 19.35
CA GLY A 315 -5.39 -13.80 20.45
C GLY A 315 -6.61 -12.87 20.40
N ASP A 316 -6.72 -12.02 19.42
CA ASP A 316 -7.83 -11.07 19.21
C ASP A 316 -9.06 -11.72 18.55
N HIS A 317 -8.86 -12.77 17.75
CA HIS A 317 -9.90 -13.50 17.05
C HIS A 317 -9.56 -14.98 16.89
N ILE A 318 -10.57 -15.77 16.53
CA ILE A 318 -10.42 -17.13 16.04
C ILE A 318 -10.51 -17.13 14.54
N ARG A 319 -9.51 -17.66 13.87
CA ARG A 319 -9.52 -17.91 12.43
C ARG A 319 -10.06 -19.31 12.19
N SER A 320 -11.27 -19.41 11.63
CA SER A 320 -11.90 -20.67 11.30
C SER A 320 -11.78 -20.95 9.81
N ARG A 321 -11.27 -22.13 9.44
CA ARG A 321 -11.35 -22.66 8.07
C ARG A 321 -12.57 -23.55 7.97
N VAL A 322 -13.42 -23.30 6.98
CA VAL A 322 -14.67 -24.02 6.79
C VAL A 322 -14.83 -24.49 5.34
N GLU A 323 -15.63 -25.53 5.14
CA GLU A 323 -16.06 -25.97 3.83
C GLU A 323 -17.47 -25.43 3.56
N VAL A 324 -17.62 -24.64 2.50
CA VAL A 324 -18.89 -24.04 2.07
C VAL A 324 -18.89 -23.83 0.56
N CYS A 325 -20.02 -24.03 -0.11
CA CYS A 325 -20.19 -23.85 -1.56
C CYS A 325 -19.07 -24.55 -2.39
N GLY A 326 -18.68 -25.76 -1.97
CA GLY A 326 -17.62 -26.53 -2.63
C GLY A 326 -16.18 -26.05 -2.38
N ASN A 327 -15.99 -25.00 -1.58
CA ASN A 327 -14.68 -24.46 -1.22
C ASN A 327 -14.31 -24.88 0.22
N ASP A 328 -13.21 -25.61 0.40
CA ASP A 328 -12.67 -26.06 1.69
C ASP A 328 -11.60 -25.13 2.29
N GLN A 329 -11.25 -24.03 1.59
CA GLN A 329 -10.30 -23.00 2.02
C GLN A 329 -10.98 -21.71 2.49
N PHE A 330 -12.30 -21.75 2.68
CA PHE A 330 -13.05 -20.56 3.09
C PHE A 330 -12.76 -20.21 4.56
N ILE A 331 -12.43 -18.95 4.81
CA ILE A 331 -12.00 -18.44 6.10
C ILE A 331 -13.09 -17.55 6.71
N VAL A 332 -13.29 -17.70 8.02
CA VAL A 332 -14.13 -16.82 8.82
C VAL A 332 -13.33 -16.31 10.01
N LYS A 333 -13.35 -15.00 10.25
CA LYS A 333 -12.77 -14.38 11.44
C LYS A 333 -13.85 -14.13 12.49
N ILE A 334 -13.71 -14.78 13.63
CA ILE A 334 -14.69 -14.73 14.72
C ILE A 334 -14.06 -13.96 15.88
N PRO A 335 -14.60 -12.78 16.25
CA PRO A 335 -14.11 -12.07 17.43
C PRO A 335 -14.20 -12.91 18.70
N ASN A 336 -13.21 -12.85 19.58
CA ASN A 336 -13.17 -13.62 20.82
C ASN A 336 -14.36 -13.34 21.77
N SER A 337 -15.01 -12.17 21.65
CA SER A 337 -16.22 -11.84 22.37
C SER A 337 -17.42 -12.75 22.06
N TYR A 338 -17.38 -13.49 20.95
CA TYR A 338 -18.41 -14.44 20.53
C TYR A 338 -18.12 -15.90 20.94
N MET A 339 -17.21 -16.15 21.90
CA MET A 339 -16.83 -17.50 22.37
C MET A 339 -17.97 -18.33 23.05
N GLY A 340 -19.23 -17.92 22.95
CA GLY A 340 -20.39 -18.68 23.46
C GLY A 340 -20.93 -19.78 22.55
N ALA A 341 -20.50 -19.88 21.31
CA ALA A 341 -20.90 -20.94 20.39
C ALA A 341 -19.98 -22.15 20.57
N ASN A 342 -20.55 -23.36 20.73
CA ASN A 342 -19.86 -24.65 20.73
C ASN A 342 -19.18 -24.94 19.36
N LEU A 343 -18.31 -24.05 18.91
CA LEU A 343 -17.52 -24.22 17.69
C LEU A 343 -16.46 -25.30 17.95
N LYS A 344 -16.57 -26.41 17.24
CA LYS A 344 -15.62 -27.50 17.26
C LYS A 344 -15.32 -27.94 15.84
N GLU A 345 -14.15 -28.47 15.61
CA GLU A 345 -13.83 -29.11 14.33
C GLU A 345 -14.84 -30.21 14.02
N GLY A 346 -15.27 -30.29 12.78
CA GLY A 346 -16.31 -31.20 12.32
C GLY A 346 -17.76 -30.73 12.54
N ALA A 347 -17.99 -29.66 13.30
CA ALA A 347 -19.34 -29.12 13.52
C ALA A 347 -19.91 -28.52 12.22
N THR A 348 -21.23 -28.66 12.03
CA THR A 348 -21.98 -27.95 11.01
C THR A 348 -22.47 -26.63 11.58
N VAL A 349 -22.23 -25.54 10.85
CA VAL A 349 -22.61 -24.19 11.22
C VAL A 349 -23.33 -23.49 10.07
N LYS A 350 -24.14 -22.51 10.38
CA LYS A 350 -24.75 -21.62 9.38
C LYS A 350 -23.82 -20.42 9.17
N LEU A 351 -23.39 -20.19 7.93
CA LEU A 351 -22.71 -18.97 7.53
C LEU A 351 -23.68 -18.03 6.84
N SER A 352 -23.55 -16.75 7.14
CA SER A 352 -24.44 -15.73 6.58
C SER A 352 -23.67 -14.43 6.30
N TRP A 353 -24.01 -13.75 5.19
CA TRP A 353 -23.42 -12.44 4.84
C TRP A 353 -24.33 -11.64 3.92
N LYS A 354 -24.13 -10.32 3.85
CA LYS A 354 -24.92 -9.43 2.99
C LYS A 354 -24.46 -9.51 1.54
N ALA A 355 -25.39 -9.35 0.62
CA ALA A 355 -25.05 -9.22 -0.80
C ALA A 355 -24.10 -8.04 -1.07
N SER A 356 -24.25 -6.94 -0.32
CA SER A 356 -23.39 -5.76 -0.41
C SER A 356 -21.93 -6.00 0.00
N ASP A 357 -21.66 -7.06 0.78
CA ASP A 357 -20.30 -7.41 1.22
C ASP A 357 -19.58 -8.33 0.20
N SER A 358 -20.33 -8.90 -0.75
CA SER A 358 -19.83 -9.76 -1.82
C SER A 358 -19.63 -8.96 -3.11
N ARG A 359 -18.50 -9.16 -3.79
CA ARG A 359 -18.19 -8.49 -5.07
C ARG A 359 -17.96 -9.52 -6.15
N ALA A 360 -18.75 -9.43 -7.23
CA ALA A 360 -18.56 -10.26 -8.43
C ALA A 360 -17.52 -9.58 -9.33
N LEU A 361 -16.35 -10.19 -9.38
CA LEU A 361 -15.16 -9.70 -10.09
C LEU A 361 -14.85 -10.60 -11.28
N ASP A 362 -13.98 -10.10 -12.17
CA ASP A 362 -13.39 -10.87 -13.27
C ASP A 362 -12.64 -12.10 -12.76
N LEU A 363 -12.48 -13.08 -13.62
CA LEU A 363 -11.70 -14.29 -13.35
C LEU A 363 -10.34 -14.19 -14.07
N ASN A 364 -9.54 -13.15 -13.74
CA ASN A 364 -8.20 -12.97 -14.33
C ASN A 364 -7.11 -13.62 -13.47
#